data_24d6a53d999ba914838ab31f0c83c909
#
_entry.id   24d6a53d999ba914838ab31f0c83c909
#
_cell.length_a   1.000
_cell.length_b   1.000
_cell.length_c   1.000
_cell.angle_alpha   90.00
_cell.angle_beta   90.00
_cell.angle_gamma   90.00
#
_symmetry.space_group_name_H-M   'P 1'
#
loop_
_entity.id
_entity.type
_entity.pdbx_description
1 polymer ?
#
loop_
_entity_poly.entity_id
_entity_poly.type
_entity_poly.pdbx_seq_one_letter_code
_entity_poly.pdbx_strand_id
1 'polypeptide(L)'
;MSDIHLGSKWSKAKEANRFLRSHTCDTLILCGDVIDGWELVRGRREKWKRRHTNFISRLLDIQHDTHIIYLRGNHDDFLDRILPLQFANVSVLKEYVYTSGDKRYYVLHGDVFDHVTSSMRWLAKVGDVGYSALMWFNRLYNRRRLRRGLPYYSISQRIKQKVKASVSYISDFEQHLVQVAAQKGCSGVICGHIHQADKRMIGDILYLNSGDWVESLTALALSLIHISEPTR
;
A
#
# COMPACT_ATOMS: atom_id res chain seq x y z
N MET A 1 -6.72 -3.25 -6.18
CA MET A 1 -6.11 -3.95 -5.02
C MET A 1 -4.63 -3.63 -5.01
N SER A 2 -3.99 -3.49 -3.82
CA SER A 2 -2.54 -3.28 -3.70
C SER A 2 -1.98 -3.97 -2.46
N ASP A 3 -0.65 -3.96 -2.29
CA ASP A 3 0.03 -4.31 -1.05
C ASP A 3 -0.36 -5.69 -0.49
N ILE A 4 -0.28 -6.72 -1.35
CA ILE A 4 -0.62 -8.12 -1.01
C ILE A 4 0.57 -8.81 -0.34
N HIS A 5 1.80 -8.42 -0.72
CA HIS A 5 3.07 -8.90 -0.17
C HIS A 5 3.20 -10.43 -0.11
N LEU A 6 2.94 -11.10 -1.25
CA LEU A 6 3.14 -12.54 -1.37
C LEU A 6 4.60 -12.90 -1.08
N GLY A 7 4.83 -13.88 -0.23
CA GLY A 7 6.16 -14.20 0.31
C GLY A 7 6.39 -13.69 1.72
N SER A 8 5.65 -12.67 2.16
CA SER A 8 5.65 -12.22 3.54
C SER A 8 4.79 -13.13 4.44
N LYS A 9 5.22 -13.27 5.71
CA LYS A 9 4.41 -13.97 6.73
C LYS A 9 3.11 -13.22 7.06
N TRP A 10 3.07 -11.93 6.82
CA TRP A 10 1.95 -11.04 7.11
C TRP A 10 0.89 -11.01 6.01
N SER A 11 1.24 -11.48 4.80
CA SER A 11 0.33 -11.55 3.66
C SER A 11 -0.96 -12.31 3.98
N LYS A 12 -2.08 -11.68 3.73
CA LYS A 12 -3.44 -12.26 3.81
C LYS A 12 -3.89 -12.80 2.44
N ALA A 13 -2.98 -13.47 1.74
CA ALA A 13 -3.23 -14.00 0.40
C ALA A 13 -4.45 -14.95 0.33
N LYS A 14 -4.83 -15.62 1.44
CA LYS A 14 -6.03 -16.46 1.49
C LYS A 14 -7.30 -15.60 1.40
N GLU A 15 -7.33 -14.51 2.12
CA GLU A 15 -8.42 -13.53 2.15
C GLU A 15 -8.53 -12.81 0.81
N ALA A 16 -7.41 -12.36 0.25
CA ALA A 16 -7.35 -11.75 -1.09
C ALA A 16 -7.87 -12.73 -2.17
N ASN A 17 -7.47 -14.00 -2.11
CA ASN A 17 -7.98 -15.03 -3.03
C ASN A 17 -9.49 -15.29 -2.84
N ARG A 18 -10.00 -15.25 -1.60
CA ARG A 18 -11.44 -15.35 -1.34
C ARG A 18 -12.20 -14.18 -1.96
N PHE A 19 -11.67 -12.97 -1.82
CA PHE A 19 -12.24 -11.77 -2.44
C PHE A 19 -12.35 -11.92 -3.96
N LEU A 20 -11.28 -12.34 -4.64
CA LEU A 20 -11.29 -12.59 -6.09
C LEU A 20 -12.22 -13.73 -6.54
N ARG A 21 -12.63 -14.63 -5.63
CA ARG A 21 -13.62 -15.67 -5.91
C ARG A 21 -15.06 -15.17 -5.81
N SER A 22 -15.29 -14.18 -4.99
CA SER A 22 -16.62 -13.63 -4.71
C SER A 22 -16.96 -12.40 -5.55
N HIS A 23 -15.98 -11.84 -6.27
CA HIS A 23 -16.16 -10.65 -7.09
C HIS A 23 -15.56 -10.88 -8.48
N THR A 24 -16.31 -10.49 -9.50
CA THR A 24 -15.90 -10.49 -10.91
C THR A 24 -15.71 -9.07 -11.41
N CYS A 25 -14.83 -8.86 -12.36
CA CYS A 25 -14.60 -7.56 -12.99
C CYS A 25 -14.04 -7.75 -14.40
N ASP A 26 -14.28 -6.80 -15.28
CA ASP A 26 -13.67 -6.77 -16.62
C ASP A 26 -12.18 -6.43 -16.56
N THR A 27 -11.79 -5.58 -15.60
CA THR A 27 -10.41 -5.17 -15.39
C THR A 27 -10.03 -5.25 -13.91
N LEU A 28 -9.00 -6.02 -13.61
CA LEU A 28 -8.37 -6.11 -12.29
C LEU A 28 -7.07 -5.33 -12.29
N ILE A 29 -6.99 -4.27 -11.49
CA ILE A 29 -5.74 -3.51 -11.30
C ILE A 29 -5.09 -3.93 -9.98
N LEU A 30 -3.89 -4.51 -10.09
CA LEU A 30 -2.98 -4.82 -8.98
C LEU A 30 -2.00 -3.66 -8.84
N CYS A 31 -2.24 -2.78 -7.89
CA CYS A 31 -1.56 -1.49 -7.78
C CYS A 31 -0.27 -1.57 -6.92
N GLY A 32 0.64 -2.48 -7.30
CA GLY A 32 1.96 -2.64 -6.72
C GLY A 32 2.02 -3.46 -5.43
N ASP A 33 3.25 -3.84 -5.07
CA ASP A 33 3.59 -4.63 -3.88
C ASP A 33 2.78 -5.94 -3.77
N VAL A 34 2.59 -6.60 -4.92
CA VAL A 34 1.90 -7.90 -4.98
C VAL A 34 2.82 -9.01 -4.50
N ILE A 35 4.08 -9.01 -4.95
CA ILE A 35 5.11 -9.96 -4.53
C ILE A 35 6.14 -9.23 -3.67
N ASP A 36 6.40 -9.75 -2.47
CA ASP A 36 7.46 -9.21 -1.62
C ASP A 36 8.83 -9.79 -2.02
N GLY A 37 9.42 -9.23 -3.07
CA GLY A 37 10.72 -9.63 -3.58
C GLY A 37 11.83 -9.50 -2.53
N TRP A 38 11.78 -8.47 -1.68
CA TRP A 38 12.76 -8.26 -0.62
C TRP A 38 12.71 -9.37 0.45
N GLU A 39 11.51 -9.83 0.81
CA GLU A 39 11.37 -10.95 1.73
C GLU A 39 11.78 -12.29 1.09
N LEU A 40 11.55 -12.46 -0.21
CA LEU A 40 11.97 -13.67 -0.94
C LEU A 40 13.48 -13.76 -1.09
N VAL A 41 14.17 -12.66 -1.40
CA VAL A 41 15.64 -12.62 -1.51
C VAL A 41 16.32 -12.82 -0.16
N ARG A 42 15.78 -12.23 0.92
CA ARG A 42 16.33 -12.37 2.29
C ARG A 42 15.98 -13.70 2.95
N GLY A 43 15.02 -14.43 2.41
CA GLY A 43 14.40 -15.56 3.10
C GLY A 43 14.83 -16.91 2.60
N ARG A 44 14.59 -17.91 3.49
CA ARG A 44 14.65 -19.32 3.15
C ARG A 44 13.40 -19.71 2.34
N ARG A 45 13.44 -20.84 1.61
CA ARG A 45 12.32 -21.41 0.81
C ARG A 45 10.99 -21.52 1.56
N GLU A 46 11.02 -21.54 2.90
CA GLU A 46 9.84 -21.66 3.78
C GLU A 46 8.89 -20.45 3.79
N LYS A 47 9.29 -19.29 3.23
CA LYS A 47 8.45 -18.08 3.21
C LYS A 47 7.32 -18.16 2.18
N TRP A 48 7.55 -18.80 1.03
CA TRP A 48 6.50 -19.02 0.04
C TRP A 48 5.58 -20.18 0.45
N LYS A 49 4.32 -19.90 0.73
CA LYS A 49 3.33 -20.86 1.20
C LYS A 49 2.29 -21.15 0.12
N ARG A 50 1.62 -22.29 0.21
CA ARG A 50 0.56 -22.71 -0.72
C ARG A 50 -0.50 -21.64 -0.96
N ARG A 51 -0.84 -20.83 0.05
CA ARG A 51 -1.79 -19.72 -0.12
C ARG A 51 -1.32 -18.65 -1.12
N HIS A 52 0.00 -18.42 -1.21
CA HIS A 52 0.59 -17.49 -2.18
C HIS A 52 0.50 -18.06 -3.60
N THR A 53 0.84 -19.34 -3.76
CA THR A 53 0.65 -20.05 -5.05
C THR A 53 -0.81 -20.03 -5.49
N ASN A 54 -1.75 -20.31 -4.59
CA ASN A 54 -3.17 -20.29 -4.90
C ASN A 54 -3.67 -18.92 -5.38
N PHE A 55 -3.10 -17.83 -4.88
CA PHE A 55 -3.44 -16.48 -5.35
C PHE A 55 -2.92 -16.26 -6.78
N ILE A 56 -1.66 -16.62 -7.06
CA ILE A 56 -1.10 -16.53 -8.42
C ILE A 56 -1.88 -17.43 -9.40
N SER A 57 -2.18 -18.68 -9.01
CA SER A 57 -3.01 -19.56 -9.84
C SER A 57 -4.36 -18.92 -10.15
N ARG A 58 -4.98 -18.27 -9.16
CA ARG A 58 -6.25 -17.57 -9.39
C ARG A 58 -6.14 -16.43 -10.39
N LEU A 59 -5.04 -15.67 -10.38
CA LEU A 59 -4.81 -14.64 -11.41
C LEU A 59 -4.69 -15.25 -12.79
N LEU A 60 -4.00 -16.38 -12.93
CA LEU A 60 -3.86 -17.11 -14.18
C LEU A 60 -5.19 -17.70 -14.66
N ASP A 61 -6.08 -18.11 -13.75
CA ASP A 61 -7.41 -18.60 -14.10
C ASP A 61 -8.31 -17.48 -14.63
N ILE A 62 -8.37 -16.35 -13.94
CA ILE A 62 -9.30 -15.27 -14.30
C ILE A 62 -8.84 -14.42 -15.48
N GLN A 63 -7.56 -14.49 -15.87
CA GLN A 63 -7.04 -13.72 -17.00
C GLN A 63 -7.67 -14.08 -18.34
N HIS A 64 -8.40 -15.19 -18.45
CA HIS A 64 -9.13 -15.53 -19.66
C HIS A 64 -10.31 -14.58 -19.93
N ASP A 65 -10.97 -14.10 -18.86
CA ASP A 65 -12.15 -13.25 -18.95
C ASP A 65 -11.92 -11.84 -18.34
N THR A 66 -10.79 -11.63 -17.67
CA THR A 66 -10.46 -10.37 -16.96
C THR A 66 -9.14 -9.82 -17.47
N HIS A 67 -9.11 -8.56 -17.88
CA HIS A 67 -7.85 -7.87 -18.19
C HIS A 67 -7.12 -7.53 -16.88
N ILE A 68 -5.93 -8.05 -16.70
CA ILE A 68 -5.13 -7.83 -15.48
C ILE A 68 -4.05 -6.79 -15.77
N ILE A 69 -4.11 -5.67 -15.06
CA ILE A 69 -3.06 -4.66 -15.04
C ILE A 69 -2.27 -4.82 -13.74
N TYR A 70 -1.04 -5.27 -13.85
CA TYR A 70 -0.12 -5.40 -12.72
C TYR A 70 0.83 -4.20 -12.74
N LEU A 71 0.72 -3.30 -11.78
CA LEU A 71 1.66 -2.21 -11.58
C LEU A 71 2.75 -2.65 -10.60
N ARG A 72 4.00 -2.31 -10.92
CA ARG A 72 5.10 -2.62 -10.01
C ARG A 72 5.08 -1.67 -8.80
N GLY A 73 5.38 -2.17 -7.64
CA GLY A 73 5.67 -1.42 -6.42
C GLY A 73 7.14 -1.53 -6.02
N ASN A 74 7.52 -0.93 -4.90
CA ASN A 74 8.91 -0.98 -4.44
C ASN A 74 9.36 -2.37 -3.96
N HIS A 75 8.44 -3.23 -3.51
CA HIS A 75 8.75 -4.63 -3.20
C HIS A 75 8.81 -5.51 -4.45
N ASP A 76 8.24 -5.03 -5.57
CA ASP A 76 8.28 -5.68 -6.89
C ASP A 76 9.37 -5.10 -7.80
N ASP A 77 10.36 -4.36 -7.30
CA ASP A 77 11.39 -3.64 -8.05
C ASP A 77 12.22 -4.54 -9.00
N PHE A 78 12.27 -5.84 -8.73
CA PHE A 78 12.87 -6.84 -9.62
C PHE A 78 12.22 -6.89 -11.00
N LEU A 79 10.97 -6.41 -11.14
CA LEU A 79 10.25 -6.31 -12.41
C LEU A 79 10.74 -5.16 -13.29
N ASP A 80 11.43 -4.15 -12.74
CA ASP A 80 11.87 -2.96 -13.50
C ASP A 80 12.70 -3.27 -14.73
N ARG A 81 13.40 -4.42 -14.73
CA ARG A 81 14.27 -4.86 -15.83
C ARG A 81 13.52 -5.39 -17.05
N ILE A 82 12.25 -5.73 -16.89
CA ILE A 82 11.42 -6.38 -17.91
C ILE A 82 10.20 -5.56 -18.31
N LEU A 83 10.00 -4.38 -17.70
CA LEU A 83 8.89 -3.51 -18.03
C LEU A 83 9.11 -2.68 -19.30
N PRO A 84 8.07 -2.40 -20.10
CA PRO A 84 6.73 -2.98 -19.98
C PRO A 84 6.69 -4.44 -20.50
N LEU A 85 5.88 -5.28 -19.85
CA LEU A 85 5.69 -6.68 -20.26
C LEU A 85 4.20 -6.93 -20.51
N GLN A 86 3.89 -7.62 -21.60
CA GLN A 86 2.53 -8.06 -21.87
C GLN A 86 2.55 -9.55 -22.26
N PHE A 87 1.67 -10.32 -21.67
CA PHE A 87 1.44 -11.71 -22.05
C PHE A 87 -0.03 -12.08 -21.82
N ALA A 88 -0.63 -12.76 -22.78
CA ALA A 88 -2.06 -13.05 -22.77
C ALA A 88 -2.88 -11.78 -22.42
N ASN A 89 -3.76 -11.85 -21.45
CA ASN A 89 -4.59 -10.72 -20.98
C ASN A 89 -4.00 -10.01 -19.75
N VAL A 90 -2.67 -10.10 -19.56
CA VAL A 90 -1.94 -9.49 -18.45
C VAL A 90 -0.95 -8.45 -18.96
N SER A 91 -1.03 -7.24 -18.44
CA SER A 91 -0.08 -6.15 -18.70
C SER A 91 0.66 -5.80 -17.41
N VAL A 92 2.00 -5.83 -17.44
CA VAL A 92 2.85 -5.43 -16.31
C VAL A 92 3.50 -4.09 -16.62
N LEU A 93 3.22 -3.07 -15.81
CA LEU A 93 3.53 -1.67 -16.10
C LEU A 93 4.07 -0.94 -14.85
N LYS A 94 4.62 0.26 -15.03
CA LYS A 94 4.97 1.17 -13.91
C LYS A 94 3.78 2.00 -13.47
N GLU A 95 3.02 2.48 -14.43
CA GLU A 95 1.86 3.34 -14.24
C GLU A 95 0.82 3.05 -15.33
N TYR A 96 -0.41 3.43 -15.08
CA TYR A 96 -1.50 3.20 -16.02
C TYR A 96 -2.51 4.33 -15.96
N VAL A 97 -3.15 4.67 -17.07
CA VAL A 97 -4.31 5.58 -17.08
C VAL A 97 -5.56 4.74 -17.35
N TYR A 98 -6.38 4.60 -16.32
CA TYR A 98 -7.66 3.92 -16.41
C TYR A 98 -8.77 4.92 -16.76
N THR A 99 -9.59 4.57 -17.76
CA THR A 99 -10.74 5.39 -18.16
C THR A 99 -12.03 4.68 -17.80
N SER A 100 -12.95 5.40 -17.13
CA SER A 100 -14.27 4.92 -16.76
C SER A 100 -15.30 6.00 -17.10
N GLY A 101 -16.08 5.78 -18.15
CA GLY A 101 -16.90 6.81 -18.75
C GLY A 101 -16.04 8.01 -19.20
N ASP A 102 -16.45 9.21 -18.82
CA ASP A 102 -15.73 10.45 -19.14
C ASP A 102 -14.58 10.75 -18.17
N LYS A 103 -14.38 9.91 -17.14
CA LYS A 103 -13.37 10.13 -16.11
C LYS A 103 -12.11 9.33 -16.37
N ARG A 104 -10.96 9.98 -16.20
CA ARG A 104 -9.64 9.39 -16.31
C ARG A 104 -8.98 9.35 -14.94
N TYR A 105 -8.41 8.21 -14.61
CA TYR A 105 -7.73 7.97 -13.33
C TYR A 105 -6.26 7.62 -13.60
N TYR A 106 -5.36 8.37 -13.01
CA TYR A 106 -3.95 8.02 -13.01
C TYR A 106 -3.69 6.98 -11.94
N VAL A 107 -3.16 5.82 -12.33
CA VAL A 107 -2.97 4.67 -11.43
C VAL A 107 -1.49 4.34 -11.34
N LEU A 108 -0.97 4.31 -10.13
CA LEU A 108 0.42 3.96 -9.83
C LEU A 108 0.51 3.41 -8.41
N HIS A 109 1.63 2.76 -8.08
CA HIS A 109 1.81 2.29 -6.70
C HIS A 109 1.97 3.45 -5.70
N GLY A 110 2.87 4.39 -5.98
CA GLY A 110 3.13 5.58 -5.15
C GLY A 110 4.55 5.68 -4.59
N ASP A 111 5.35 4.65 -4.69
CA ASP A 111 6.72 4.57 -4.18
C ASP A 111 7.70 5.59 -4.80
N VAL A 112 7.35 6.19 -5.92
CA VAL A 112 8.18 7.20 -6.63
C VAL A 112 8.54 8.39 -5.74
N PHE A 113 7.77 8.62 -4.68
CA PHE A 113 7.92 9.72 -3.73
C PHE A 113 8.64 9.32 -2.43
N ASP A 114 9.21 8.11 -2.36
CA ASP A 114 9.80 7.50 -1.16
C ASP A 114 11.16 8.06 -0.75
N HIS A 115 11.70 9.06 -1.42
CA HIS A 115 13.04 9.59 -1.09
C HIS A 115 13.21 10.09 0.36
N VAL A 116 12.15 10.06 1.19
CA VAL A 116 12.16 10.59 2.56
C VAL A 116 11.86 9.58 3.68
N THR A 117 11.42 8.32 3.40
CA THR A 117 10.67 7.60 4.46
C THR A 117 10.88 6.13 4.71
N SER A 118 12.02 5.54 4.51
CA SER A 118 12.21 4.11 4.84
C SER A 118 12.11 3.74 6.33
N SER A 119 12.02 4.72 7.25
CA SER A 119 12.09 4.47 8.70
C SER A 119 10.79 4.64 9.50
N MET A 120 9.64 4.95 8.88
CA MET A 120 8.46 5.41 9.64
C MET A 120 7.26 4.45 9.73
N ARG A 121 7.23 3.36 8.99
CA ARG A 121 6.07 2.44 8.92
C ARG A 121 5.68 1.75 10.24
N TRP A 122 6.61 1.59 11.17
CA TRP A 122 6.30 0.93 12.45
C TRP A 122 5.64 1.85 13.48
N LEU A 123 5.75 3.17 13.31
CA LEU A 123 5.24 4.16 14.25
C LEU A 123 3.73 4.35 14.20
N ALA A 124 3.12 4.18 13.04
CA ALA A 124 1.65 4.20 12.90
C ALA A 124 0.99 3.05 13.68
N LYS A 125 1.70 1.93 13.86
CA LYS A 125 1.20 0.74 14.58
C LYS A 125 1.16 0.87 16.10
N VAL A 126 1.76 1.90 16.68
CA VAL A 126 1.87 2.09 18.14
C VAL A 126 0.77 3.02 18.68
N GLY A 127 -0.21 3.44 17.86
CA GLY A 127 -1.12 4.55 18.12
C GLY A 127 -1.90 4.53 19.44
N ASP A 128 -2.60 3.47 19.84
CA ASP A 128 -3.52 3.54 20.98
C ASP A 128 -3.11 2.73 22.22
N VAL A 129 -2.61 1.52 22.04
CA VAL A 129 -2.23 0.66 23.20
C VAL A 129 -0.81 1.00 23.70
N GLY A 130 0.01 1.54 22.82
CA GLY A 130 1.41 1.84 23.11
C GLY A 130 1.64 3.10 23.94
N TYR A 131 0.73 4.08 23.91
CA TYR A 131 0.99 5.38 24.57
C TYR A 131 1.08 5.29 26.10
N SER A 132 0.17 4.56 26.71
CA SER A 132 0.18 4.37 28.18
C SER A 132 1.39 3.54 28.62
N ALA A 133 1.70 2.47 27.91
CA ALA A 133 2.90 1.67 28.14
C ALA A 133 4.17 2.49 27.90
N LEU A 134 4.20 3.30 26.85
CA LEU A 134 5.32 4.18 26.53
C LEU A 134 5.56 5.22 27.63
N MET A 135 4.50 5.82 28.18
CA MET A 135 4.61 6.78 29.28
C MET A 135 5.11 6.13 30.57
N TRP A 136 4.69 4.88 30.82
CA TRP A 136 5.20 4.10 31.95
C TRP A 136 6.69 3.77 31.78
N PHE A 137 7.10 3.26 30.60
CA PHE A 137 8.51 3.01 30.26
C PHE A 137 9.35 4.30 30.32
N ASN A 138 8.85 5.41 29.81
CA ASN A 138 9.52 6.71 29.87
C ASN A 138 9.78 7.15 31.33
N ARG A 139 8.80 6.93 32.23
CA ARG A 139 8.92 7.22 33.65
C ARG A 139 9.96 6.33 34.35
N LEU A 140 9.95 5.02 34.06
CA LEU A 140 10.89 4.04 34.62
C LEU A 140 12.31 4.31 34.13
N TYR A 141 12.47 4.56 32.83
CA TYR A 141 13.77 4.88 32.20
C TYR A 141 14.39 6.16 32.81
N ASN A 142 13.59 7.21 32.94
CA ASN A 142 14.07 8.47 33.50
C ASN A 142 14.37 8.40 35.00
N ARG A 143 13.65 7.59 35.78
CA ARG A 143 14.04 7.30 37.18
C ARG A 143 15.44 6.70 37.29
N ARG A 144 15.80 5.79 36.40
CA ARG A 144 17.15 5.19 36.37
C ARG A 144 18.21 6.21 35.90
N ARG A 145 17.89 7.05 34.92
CA ARG A 145 18.80 8.11 34.44
C ARG A 145 19.10 9.14 35.53
N LEU A 146 18.07 9.67 36.17
CA LEU A 146 18.21 10.66 37.25
C LEU A 146 19.03 10.13 38.42
N ARG A 147 18.87 8.84 38.80
CA ARG A 147 19.70 8.18 39.82
C ARG A 147 21.17 8.09 39.42
N ARG A 148 21.51 8.17 38.13
CA ARG A 148 22.87 8.17 37.59
C ARG A 148 23.39 9.60 37.29
N GLY A 149 22.69 10.65 37.74
CA GLY A 149 23.09 12.03 37.46
C GLY A 149 22.91 12.45 35.99
N LEU A 150 22.20 11.67 35.17
CA LEU A 150 21.97 11.98 33.75
C LEU A 150 20.72 12.84 33.60
N PRO A 151 20.70 13.80 32.65
CA PRO A 151 19.55 14.67 32.43
C PRO A 151 18.32 13.88 31.97
N TYR A 152 17.13 14.44 32.18
CA TYR A 152 15.85 13.87 31.73
C TYR A 152 15.85 13.70 30.20
N TYR A 153 15.35 12.55 29.73
CA TYR A 153 15.24 12.23 28.32
C TYR A 153 13.81 11.83 27.96
N SER A 154 13.15 12.63 27.13
CA SER A 154 11.76 12.39 26.77
C SER A 154 11.64 11.50 25.52
N ILE A 155 11.40 10.20 25.74
CA ILE A 155 11.08 9.25 24.68
C ILE A 155 9.76 9.64 24.00
N SER A 156 8.76 10.07 24.77
CA SER A 156 7.46 10.49 24.26
C SER A 156 7.54 11.70 23.33
N GLN A 157 8.42 12.66 23.62
CA GLN A 157 8.61 13.84 22.77
C GLN A 157 9.22 13.46 21.40
N ARG A 158 10.20 12.56 21.38
CA ARG A 158 10.76 12.02 20.13
C ARG A 158 9.73 11.25 19.29
N ILE A 159 8.86 10.48 19.95
CA ILE A 159 7.79 9.77 19.25
C ILE A 159 6.78 10.75 18.68
N LYS A 160 6.36 11.79 19.44
CA LYS A 160 5.49 12.85 18.91
C LYS A 160 6.07 13.57 17.69
N GLN A 161 7.37 13.88 17.72
CA GLN A 161 8.05 14.47 16.55
C GLN A 161 8.05 13.54 15.33
N LYS A 162 8.27 12.24 15.54
CA LYS A 162 8.22 11.25 14.46
C LYS A 162 6.81 11.05 13.91
N VAL A 163 5.78 11.04 14.79
CA VAL A 163 4.37 10.97 14.36
C VAL A 163 4.00 12.21 13.55
N LYS A 164 4.39 13.40 13.99
CA LYS A 164 4.16 14.64 13.22
C LYS A 164 4.83 14.58 11.85
N ALA A 165 6.07 14.09 11.76
CA ALA A 165 6.76 13.91 10.49
C ALA A 165 6.07 12.88 9.57
N SER A 166 5.49 11.79 10.13
CA SER A 166 4.72 10.81 9.36
C SER A 166 3.43 11.42 8.80
N VAL A 167 2.71 12.23 9.58
CA VAL A 167 1.50 12.92 9.12
C VAL A 167 1.83 13.92 8.01
N SER A 168 2.92 14.68 8.16
CA SER A 168 3.40 15.59 7.11
C SER A 168 3.73 14.83 5.84
N TYR A 169 4.41 13.70 5.95
CA TYR A 169 4.76 12.87 4.80
C TYR A 169 3.53 12.36 4.03
N ILE A 170 2.53 11.84 4.73
CA ILE A 170 1.29 11.39 4.08
C ILE A 170 0.64 12.54 3.32
N SER A 171 0.57 13.73 3.93
CA SER A 171 0.02 14.92 3.27
C SER A 171 0.83 15.32 2.04
N ASP A 172 2.15 15.33 2.13
CA ASP A 172 3.04 15.68 1.01
C ASP A 172 2.95 14.64 -0.12
N PHE A 173 2.91 13.34 0.22
CA PHE A 173 2.70 12.24 -0.71
C PHE A 173 1.40 12.41 -1.51
N GLU A 174 0.28 12.64 -0.81
CA GLU A 174 -1.02 12.82 -1.44
C GLU A 174 -1.08 14.04 -2.36
N GLN A 175 -0.51 15.17 -1.91
CA GLN A 175 -0.45 16.39 -2.72
C GLN A 175 0.36 16.19 -4.01
N HIS A 176 1.51 15.50 -3.94
CA HIS A 176 2.31 15.20 -5.13
C HIS A 176 1.55 14.29 -6.11
N LEU A 177 0.89 13.24 -5.62
CA LEU A 177 0.08 12.36 -6.47
C LEU A 177 -1.04 13.10 -7.19
N VAL A 178 -1.76 13.96 -6.47
CA VAL A 178 -2.83 14.79 -7.01
C VAL A 178 -2.29 15.76 -8.08
N GLN A 179 -1.16 16.40 -7.80
CA GLN A 179 -0.51 17.31 -8.75
C GLN A 179 -0.11 16.59 -10.04
N VAL A 180 0.49 15.41 -9.95
CA VAL A 180 0.87 14.61 -11.14
C VAL A 180 -0.37 14.14 -11.90
N ALA A 181 -1.43 13.71 -11.22
CA ALA A 181 -2.68 13.34 -11.87
C ALA A 181 -3.31 14.51 -12.63
N ALA A 182 -3.32 15.70 -12.04
CA ALA A 182 -3.79 16.92 -12.69
C ALA A 182 -2.96 17.28 -13.93
N GLN A 183 -1.63 17.20 -13.85
CA GLN A 183 -0.74 17.44 -14.99
C GLN A 183 -0.97 16.46 -16.15
N LYS A 184 -1.36 15.20 -15.83
CA LYS A 184 -1.73 14.19 -16.84
C LYS A 184 -3.17 14.34 -17.36
N GLY A 185 -3.90 15.37 -16.95
CA GLY A 185 -5.30 15.60 -17.33
C GLY A 185 -6.24 14.51 -16.81
N CYS A 186 -5.96 13.95 -15.63
CA CYS A 186 -6.79 12.96 -14.97
C CYS A 186 -7.67 13.62 -13.92
N SER A 187 -8.91 13.16 -13.78
CA SER A 187 -9.87 13.59 -12.77
C SER A 187 -9.72 12.86 -11.43
N GLY A 188 -8.87 11.85 -11.37
CA GLY A 188 -8.58 11.14 -10.13
C GLY A 188 -7.22 10.42 -10.16
N VAL A 189 -6.77 10.01 -8.99
CA VAL A 189 -5.59 9.18 -8.79
C VAL A 189 -5.93 7.96 -7.94
N ILE A 190 -5.39 6.79 -8.32
CA ILE A 190 -5.54 5.53 -7.59
C ILE A 190 -4.16 5.07 -7.20
N CYS A 191 -3.95 4.77 -5.91
CA CYS A 191 -2.66 4.32 -5.41
C CYS A 191 -2.79 3.26 -4.29
N GLY A 192 -1.65 2.77 -3.80
CA GLY A 192 -1.47 1.93 -2.63
C GLY A 192 -0.39 2.49 -1.71
N HIS A 193 0.62 1.67 -1.39
CA HIS A 193 1.90 2.00 -0.79
C HIS A 193 1.89 2.42 0.68
N ILE A 194 1.06 3.38 1.07
CA ILE A 194 0.99 3.86 2.47
C ILE A 194 0.12 2.97 3.37
N HIS A 195 -0.49 1.91 2.83
CA HIS A 195 -1.35 0.95 3.54
C HIS A 195 -2.55 1.58 4.26
N GLN A 196 -3.03 2.72 3.76
CA GLN A 196 -4.15 3.44 4.35
C GLN A 196 -5.24 3.63 3.30
N ALA A 197 -6.31 2.83 3.41
CA ALA A 197 -7.46 2.99 2.53
C ALA A 197 -8.10 4.37 2.72
N ASP A 198 -8.29 5.10 1.62
CA ASP A 198 -8.92 6.42 1.67
C ASP A 198 -9.62 6.75 0.36
N LYS A 199 -10.67 7.57 0.46
CA LYS A 199 -11.44 8.10 -0.66
C LYS A 199 -11.89 9.51 -0.33
N ARG A 200 -11.29 10.52 -0.97
CA ARG A 200 -11.64 11.92 -0.76
C ARG A 200 -11.27 12.80 -1.94
N MET A 201 -11.86 13.98 -2.01
CA MET A 201 -11.42 15.02 -2.93
C MET A 201 -10.24 15.78 -2.33
N ILE A 202 -9.22 16.03 -3.15
CA ILE A 202 -8.12 16.95 -2.85
C ILE A 202 -8.06 17.94 -3.98
N GLY A 203 -8.56 19.16 -3.73
CA GLY A 203 -8.88 20.08 -4.80
C GLY A 203 -9.94 19.49 -5.75
N ASP A 204 -9.67 19.49 -7.04
CA ASP A 204 -10.57 18.95 -8.07
C ASP A 204 -10.27 17.49 -8.43
N ILE A 205 -9.29 16.86 -7.78
CA ILE A 205 -8.86 15.48 -8.05
C ILE A 205 -9.40 14.53 -7.01
N LEU A 206 -10.02 13.44 -7.46
CA LEU A 206 -10.45 12.36 -6.59
C LEU A 206 -9.25 11.47 -6.21
N TYR A 207 -8.85 11.53 -4.94
CA TYR A 207 -7.83 10.67 -4.38
C TYR A 207 -8.44 9.36 -3.89
N LEU A 208 -7.87 8.24 -4.32
CA LEU A 208 -8.29 6.89 -3.98
C LEU A 208 -7.07 6.05 -3.58
N ASN A 209 -7.02 5.57 -2.34
CA ASN A 209 -6.02 4.60 -1.91
C ASN A 209 -6.70 3.26 -1.61
N SER A 210 -6.19 2.18 -2.20
CA SER A 210 -6.80 0.85 -2.08
C SER A 210 -6.51 0.16 -0.73
N GLY A 211 -5.66 0.75 0.12
CA GLY A 211 -5.23 0.12 1.38
C GLY A 211 -4.30 -1.06 1.14
N ASP A 212 -4.48 -2.16 1.87
CA ASP A 212 -3.57 -3.30 1.82
C ASP A 212 -4.26 -4.65 2.11
N TRP A 213 -3.55 -5.75 1.84
CA TRP A 213 -3.93 -7.13 2.18
C TRP A 213 -2.98 -7.74 3.25
N VAL A 214 -2.50 -6.90 4.14
CA VAL A 214 -1.69 -7.25 5.32
C VAL A 214 -2.49 -7.01 6.60
N GLU A 215 -3.15 -5.85 6.70
CA GLU A 215 -3.90 -5.41 7.89
C GLU A 215 -5.33 -4.99 7.58
N SER A 216 -5.54 -4.09 6.61
CA SER A 216 -6.85 -3.47 6.35
C SER A 216 -7.81 -4.35 5.56
N LEU A 217 -7.29 -5.23 4.68
CA LEU A 217 -8.05 -6.14 3.81
C LEU A 217 -9.08 -5.39 2.95
N THR A 218 -8.63 -4.34 2.28
CA THR A 218 -9.48 -3.45 1.50
C THR A 218 -9.16 -3.51 0.01
N ALA A 219 -10.14 -3.18 -0.81
CA ALA A 219 -10.03 -3.03 -2.24
C ALA A 219 -10.93 -1.89 -2.71
N LEU A 220 -10.60 -1.30 -3.87
CA LEU A 220 -11.48 -0.35 -4.56
C LEU A 220 -12.25 -1.10 -5.63
N ALA A 221 -13.55 -0.89 -5.69
CA ALA A 221 -14.40 -1.29 -6.80
C ALA A 221 -14.91 -0.04 -7.51
N LEU A 222 -14.64 0.05 -8.81
CA LEU A 222 -15.12 1.13 -9.68
C LEU A 222 -16.21 0.56 -10.58
N SER A 223 -17.39 1.18 -10.56
CA SER A 223 -18.48 0.85 -11.47
C SER A 223 -18.68 2.01 -12.46
N LEU A 224 -19.15 1.70 -13.65
CA LEU A 224 -19.54 2.73 -14.64
C LEU A 224 -20.66 3.64 -14.12
N ILE A 225 -21.46 3.16 -13.14
CA ILE A 225 -22.62 3.88 -12.61
C ILE A 225 -22.28 4.55 -11.26
N HIS A 226 -21.45 3.94 -10.42
CA HIS A 226 -21.09 4.49 -9.10
C HIS A 226 -19.68 4.05 -8.69
N ILE A 227 -18.91 4.98 -8.10
CA ILE A 227 -17.71 4.63 -7.33
C ILE A 227 -18.21 4.10 -5.99
N SER A 228 -18.16 2.79 -5.79
CA SER A 228 -18.52 2.16 -4.52
C SER A 228 -17.45 2.36 -3.45
N GLU A 229 -17.87 2.30 -2.20
CA GLU A 229 -16.96 2.39 -1.05
C GLU A 229 -15.96 1.22 -1.00
N PRO A 230 -14.83 1.36 -0.26
CA PRO A 230 -13.93 0.25 0.00
C PRO A 230 -14.72 -0.91 0.62
N THR A 231 -14.70 -2.07 -0.01
CA THR A 231 -15.32 -3.28 0.54
C THR A 231 -14.40 -3.87 1.60
N ARG A 232 -14.91 -4.04 2.81
CA ARG A 232 -14.24 -4.73 3.91
C ARG A 232 -14.39 -6.25 3.81
#